data_ae0000d0ab278caab11485c12546743a
#
_entry.id   ae0000d0ab278caab11485c12546743a
#
_cell.length_a   1.000
_cell.length_b   1.000
_cell.length_c   1.000
_cell.angle_alpha   90.00
_cell.angle_beta   90.00
_cell.angle_gamma   90.00
#
_symmetry.space_group_name_H-M   'P 1'
#
loop_
_entity.id
_entity.type
_entity.pdbx_description
1 polymer ?
#
loop_
_entity_poly.entity_id
_entity_poly.type
_entity_poly.pdbx_seq_one_letter_code
_entity_poly.pdbx_strand_id
1 'polypeptide(L)'
;MTLCNFNLPLDLPLELAIDAVSDYSPTPAPFASKQPVADPGRAALDVHLAKLSDADLPGVEQLKEYLAHQYRRNFRPCTLRNTCISVTQFLRFLQAAGRSKLSELCREDLEGFVEHEQDRGLKISSVYHRLGSVQPFIRYGINQGLIAEEVLKRPIRIKVPQRLPRAMEPYDVKCLLAVLDGVRNRAMILVLLRTGMRIGELLDTRLSDVHLEDKKILIFEGEKNRRGRAVCVSADACEALAAWLEMRTPQYDYLFYGWRGRRMSYNNARVRFKRCLNSAGLAHKGYSLHCLRHTFATELLNAGMHLECVQQLLGHSNLEMTLRYARLSDRSREEQYFKAMAIIEQEESDGLKQRDHQLPPLSEAPELLQPHS
;
A
#
# COMPACT_ATOMS: atom_id res chain seq x y z
N MET A 1 -41.09 -7.69 -24.70
CA MET A 1 -41.39 -8.88 -25.48
C MET A 1 -40.13 -9.18 -26.29
N THR A 2 -39.34 -10.16 -26.03
CA THR A 2 -39.41 -11.57 -25.99
C THR A 2 -38.17 -12.10 -25.24
N LEU A 3 -38.42 -12.84 -24.17
CA LEU A 3 -37.40 -13.59 -23.43
C LEU A 3 -37.05 -14.84 -24.22
N CYS A 4 -35.81 -15.08 -24.58
CA CYS A 4 -35.30 -16.37 -24.98
C CYS A 4 -34.64 -17.07 -23.82
N ASN A 5 -35.40 -17.98 -23.19
CA ASN A 5 -34.88 -18.99 -22.30
C ASN A 5 -34.13 -20.05 -23.13
N PHE A 6 -32.84 -20.27 -22.83
CA PHE A 6 -32.14 -21.48 -23.25
C PHE A 6 -31.98 -22.38 -22.02
N ASN A 7 -32.89 -23.35 -21.92
CA ASN A 7 -32.68 -24.56 -21.13
C ASN A 7 -31.82 -25.52 -21.96
N LEU A 8 -30.63 -25.83 -21.47
CA LEU A 8 -29.81 -26.93 -21.98
C LEU A 8 -30.01 -28.15 -21.06
N PRO A 9 -30.27 -29.36 -21.64
CA PRO A 9 -30.40 -30.58 -20.86
C PRO A 9 -29.06 -31.07 -20.31
N LEU A 10 -29.09 -31.56 -19.07
CA LEU A 10 -28.00 -32.03 -18.25
C LEU A 10 -27.62 -33.50 -18.48
N ASP A 11 -27.43 -33.96 -19.75
CA ASP A 11 -26.89 -35.30 -19.99
C ASP A 11 -26.31 -35.38 -21.41
N LEU A 12 -25.08 -34.92 -21.59
CA LEU A 12 -24.27 -35.23 -22.77
C LEU A 12 -22.88 -35.70 -22.34
N PRO A 13 -22.39 -36.83 -22.91
CA PRO A 13 -21.05 -37.33 -22.59
C PRO A 13 -19.94 -36.37 -22.98
N LEU A 14 -18.87 -36.34 -22.17
CA LEU A 14 -17.74 -35.40 -22.24
C LEU A 14 -16.95 -35.40 -23.55
N GLU A 15 -17.16 -36.41 -24.43
CA GLU A 15 -16.40 -36.57 -25.68
C GLU A 15 -16.94 -35.73 -26.87
N LEU A 16 -18.16 -35.20 -26.79
CA LEU A 16 -18.75 -34.36 -27.85
C LEU A 16 -18.61 -32.84 -27.63
N ALA A 17 -18.01 -32.43 -26.52
CA ALA A 17 -17.81 -31.00 -26.18
C ALA A 17 -16.49 -30.42 -26.75
N ILE A 18 -15.63 -31.21 -27.37
CA ILE A 18 -14.31 -30.77 -27.85
C ILE A 18 -14.40 -30.26 -29.32
N ASP A 19 -15.34 -30.73 -30.11
CA ASP A 19 -15.44 -30.34 -31.52
C ASP A 19 -16.27 -29.06 -31.81
N ALA A 20 -16.93 -28.49 -30.80
CA ALA A 20 -17.74 -27.27 -30.96
C ALA A 20 -16.98 -25.97 -30.69
N VAL A 21 -15.70 -26.01 -30.32
CA VAL A 21 -14.88 -24.83 -29.96
C VAL A 21 -13.91 -24.41 -31.08
N SER A 22 -13.89 -25.15 -32.20
CA SER A 22 -12.90 -24.97 -33.28
C SER A 22 -13.24 -23.87 -34.31
N ASP A 23 -14.44 -23.29 -34.31
CA ASP A 23 -14.84 -22.30 -35.33
C ASP A 23 -15.07 -20.86 -34.83
N TYR A 24 -14.59 -20.50 -33.60
CA TYR A 24 -14.59 -19.12 -33.18
C TYR A 24 -13.23 -18.48 -33.47
N SER A 25 -13.02 -18.07 -34.73
CA SER A 25 -11.97 -17.11 -35.07
C SER A 25 -12.49 -15.71 -34.74
N PRO A 26 -11.99 -15.05 -33.66
CA PRO A 26 -12.30 -13.64 -33.46
C PRO A 26 -11.59 -12.87 -34.58
N THR A 27 -12.36 -12.30 -35.49
CA THR A 27 -11.85 -11.27 -36.41
C THR A 27 -11.24 -10.17 -35.54
N PRO A 28 -9.94 -9.86 -35.64
CA PRO A 28 -9.36 -8.77 -34.87
C PRO A 28 -10.03 -7.49 -35.37
N ALA A 29 -10.78 -6.82 -34.47
CA ALA A 29 -11.21 -5.45 -34.71
C ALA A 29 -9.97 -4.65 -35.09
N PRO A 30 -10.04 -3.74 -36.09
CA PRO A 30 -8.90 -2.96 -36.52
C PRO A 30 -8.33 -2.23 -35.28
N PHE A 31 -7.10 -2.53 -34.93
CA PHE A 31 -6.34 -1.76 -33.93
C PHE A 31 -6.37 -0.30 -34.41
N ALA A 32 -7.29 0.49 -33.86
CA ALA A 32 -7.18 1.93 -33.93
C ALA A 32 -5.78 2.28 -33.39
N SER A 33 -4.93 2.82 -34.22
CA SER A 33 -3.59 3.25 -33.91
C SER A 33 -3.70 4.21 -32.72
N LYS A 34 -3.47 3.68 -31.50
CA LYS A 34 -3.32 4.51 -30.32
C LYS A 34 -2.14 5.42 -30.61
N GLN A 35 -2.38 6.72 -30.72
CA GLN A 35 -1.29 7.70 -30.69
C GLN A 35 -0.36 7.32 -29.54
N PRO A 36 0.96 7.37 -29.70
CA PRO A 36 1.90 7.00 -28.66
C PRO A 36 1.59 7.84 -27.45
N VAL A 37 1.05 7.19 -26.42
CA VAL A 37 0.83 7.83 -25.11
C VAL A 37 2.20 8.26 -24.65
N ALA A 38 2.42 9.57 -24.51
CA ALA A 38 3.68 10.12 -24.05
C ALA A 38 4.11 9.38 -22.78
N ASP A 39 5.28 8.74 -22.82
CA ASP A 39 5.82 7.99 -21.69
C ASP A 39 6.03 8.94 -20.48
N PRO A 40 5.24 8.78 -19.39
CA PRO A 40 5.34 9.69 -18.24
C PRO A 40 6.73 9.64 -17.58
N GLY A 41 7.42 8.49 -17.70
CA GLY A 41 8.78 8.30 -17.20
C GLY A 41 9.77 9.12 -18.00
N ARG A 42 9.64 9.11 -19.33
CA ARG A 42 10.50 9.89 -20.24
C ARG A 42 10.28 11.39 -20.02
N ALA A 43 9.04 11.85 -19.99
CA ALA A 43 8.72 13.25 -19.74
C ALA A 43 9.27 13.73 -18.38
N ALA A 44 9.17 12.91 -17.33
CA ALA A 44 9.75 13.22 -16.03
C ALA A 44 11.26 13.30 -16.07
N LEU A 45 11.92 12.37 -16.77
CA LEU A 45 13.37 12.39 -16.96
C LEU A 45 13.82 13.69 -17.66
N ASP A 46 13.20 14.03 -18.78
CA ASP A 46 13.58 15.22 -19.57
C ASP A 46 13.45 16.51 -18.76
N VAL A 47 12.38 16.64 -17.94
CA VAL A 47 12.22 17.76 -17.01
C VAL A 47 13.34 17.84 -15.98
N HIS A 48 13.83 16.71 -15.48
CA HIS A 48 14.91 16.70 -14.50
C HIS A 48 16.28 16.95 -15.15
N LEU A 49 16.53 16.40 -16.34
CA LEU A 49 17.74 16.67 -17.10
C LEU A 49 17.85 18.16 -17.47
N ALA A 50 16.76 18.77 -17.92
CA ALA A 50 16.71 20.20 -18.21
C ALA A 50 17.04 21.08 -16.99
N LYS A 51 16.60 20.69 -15.79
CA LYS A 51 16.92 21.42 -14.54
C LYS A 51 18.39 21.29 -14.11
N LEU A 52 19.06 20.27 -14.58
CA LEU A 52 20.47 20.01 -14.26
C LEU A 52 21.42 20.54 -15.36
N SER A 53 20.90 21.06 -16.48
CA SER A 53 21.72 21.49 -17.61
C SER A 53 22.67 22.62 -17.23
N ASP A 54 22.22 23.57 -16.43
CA ASP A 54 22.96 24.77 -16.06
C ASP A 54 23.59 24.67 -14.66
N ALA A 55 23.54 23.47 -14.04
CA ALA A 55 24.06 23.28 -12.69
C ALA A 55 25.56 22.97 -12.75
N ASP A 56 26.38 23.87 -12.24
CA ASP A 56 27.81 23.65 -12.01
C ASP A 56 28.00 22.96 -10.65
N LEU A 57 27.87 21.61 -10.62
CA LEU A 57 27.98 20.81 -9.42
C LEU A 57 28.92 19.61 -9.64
N PRO A 58 29.72 19.23 -8.63
CA PRO A 58 30.59 18.07 -8.76
C PRO A 58 29.75 16.80 -8.97
N GLY A 59 29.93 16.10 -10.08
CA GLY A 59 29.20 14.88 -10.38
C GLY A 59 27.80 15.06 -10.98
N VAL A 60 27.47 16.24 -11.51
CA VAL A 60 26.17 16.50 -12.15
C VAL A 60 25.94 15.62 -13.38
N GLU A 61 27.00 15.37 -14.18
CA GLU A 61 26.90 14.51 -15.36
C GLU A 61 26.60 13.05 -14.93
N GLN A 62 27.25 12.58 -13.88
CA GLN A 62 27.00 11.25 -13.32
C GLN A 62 25.58 11.14 -12.77
N LEU A 63 25.02 12.21 -12.19
CA LEU A 63 23.61 12.24 -11.79
C LEU A 63 22.67 12.13 -13.00
N LYS A 64 22.94 12.84 -14.10
CA LYS A 64 22.16 12.72 -15.34
C LYS A 64 22.17 11.29 -15.88
N GLU A 65 23.36 10.67 -15.95
CA GLU A 65 23.52 9.27 -16.37
C GLU A 65 22.79 8.31 -15.44
N TYR A 66 22.87 8.53 -14.14
CA TYR A 66 22.17 7.70 -13.14
C TYR A 66 20.64 7.82 -13.26
N LEU A 67 20.10 9.00 -13.47
CA LEU A 67 18.67 9.18 -13.73
C LEU A 67 18.23 8.47 -15.02
N ALA A 68 19.02 8.55 -16.09
CA ALA A 68 18.77 7.81 -17.32
C ALA A 68 18.85 6.28 -17.11
N HIS A 69 19.81 5.82 -16.28
CA HIS A 69 19.90 4.42 -15.88
C HIS A 69 18.66 3.96 -15.10
N GLN A 70 18.19 4.75 -14.12
CA GLN A 70 16.97 4.44 -13.38
C GLN A 70 15.74 4.40 -14.31
N TYR A 71 15.62 5.32 -15.26
CA TYR A 71 14.54 5.33 -16.24
C TYR A 71 14.54 4.04 -17.08
N ARG A 72 15.69 3.63 -17.64
CA ARG A 72 15.81 2.37 -18.41
C ARG A 72 15.44 1.13 -17.59
N ARG A 73 15.63 1.16 -16.28
CA ARG A 73 15.19 0.14 -15.33
C ARG A 73 13.73 0.31 -14.90
N ASN A 74 12.99 1.15 -15.59
CA ASN A 74 11.57 1.38 -15.38
C ASN A 74 11.22 1.87 -13.95
N PHE A 75 12.07 2.74 -13.37
CA PHE A 75 11.74 3.40 -12.11
C PHE A 75 10.60 4.41 -12.32
N ARG A 76 9.75 4.57 -11.31
CA ARG A 76 8.60 5.48 -11.39
C ARG A 76 9.03 6.95 -11.44
N PRO A 77 8.24 7.84 -12.11
CA PRO A 77 8.52 9.27 -12.18
C PRO A 77 8.76 9.92 -10.81
N CYS A 78 8.01 9.52 -9.77
CA CYS A 78 8.22 10.02 -8.42
C CYS A 78 9.57 9.61 -7.82
N THR A 79 10.08 8.42 -8.14
CA THR A 79 11.41 7.97 -7.71
C THR A 79 12.50 8.78 -8.40
N LEU A 80 12.42 8.98 -9.72
CA LEU A 80 13.35 9.83 -10.48
C LEU A 80 13.40 11.24 -9.88
N ARG A 81 12.24 11.83 -9.59
CA ARG A 81 12.13 13.14 -8.94
C ARG A 81 12.82 13.16 -7.57
N ASN A 82 12.55 12.19 -6.71
CA ASN A 82 13.12 12.14 -5.37
C ASN A 82 14.64 11.93 -5.41
N THR A 83 15.12 11.07 -6.31
CA THR A 83 16.55 10.88 -6.56
C THR A 83 17.19 12.19 -7.03
N CYS A 84 16.63 12.85 -8.04
CA CYS A 84 17.13 14.11 -8.55
C CYS A 84 17.25 15.15 -7.42
N ILE A 85 16.19 15.36 -6.64
CA ILE A 85 16.19 16.34 -5.53
C ILE A 85 17.23 15.98 -4.47
N SER A 86 17.26 14.73 -4.01
CA SER A 86 18.12 14.30 -2.90
C SER A 86 19.59 14.32 -3.29
N VAL A 87 19.93 13.81 -4.47
CA VAL A 87 21.31 13.78 -4.94
C VAL A 87 21.79 15.20 -5.28
N THR A 88 20.96 16.04 -5.90
CA THR A 88 21.34 17.46 -6.14
C THR A 88 21.67 18.19 -4.82
N GLN A 89 20.90 17.96 -3.75
CA GLN A 89 21.23 18.55 -2.44
C GLN A 89 22.55 18.02 -1.91
N PHE A 90 22.82 16.74 -2.06
CA PHE A 90 24.10 16.14 -1.67
C PHE A 90 25.28 16.72 -2.46
N LEU A 91 25.16 16.87 -3.80
CA LEU A 91 26.20 17.46 -4.61
C LEU A 91 26.47 18.94 -4.24
N ARG A 92 25.44 19.71 -3.89
CA ARG A 92 25.57 21.07 -3.36
C ARG A 92 26.33 21.11 -2.03
N PHE A 93 26.03 20.15 -1.16
CA PHE A 93 26.76 20.01 0.11
C PHE A 93 28.25 19.69 -0.16
N LEU A 94 28.57 18.78 -1.08
CA LEU A 94 29.93 18.45 -1.47
C LEU A 94 30.68 19.66 -2.00
N GLN A 95 30.05 20.44 -2.86
CA GLN A 95 30.61 21.69 -3.39
C GLN A 95 30.92 22.70 -2.26
N ALA A 96 29.99 22.86 -1.31
CA ALA A 96 30.18 23.72 -0.15
C ALA A 96 31.28 23.22 0.78
N ALA A 97 31.52 21.91 0.84
CA ALA A 97 32.62 21.27 1.57
C ALA A 97 33.97 21.29 0.78
N GLY A 98 34.03 21.99 -0.36
CA GLY A 98 35.23 22.13 -1.17
C GLY A 98 35.59 20.92 -2.05
N ARG A 99 34.67 19.95 -2.20
CA ARG A 99 34.87 18.82 -3.10
C ARG A 99 34.58 19.23 -4.55
N SER A 100 35.53 19.01 -5.43
CA SER A 100 35.39 19.35 -6.85
C SER A 100 35.08 18.13 -7.75
N LYS A 101 35.37 16.93 -7.27
CA LYS A 101 35.15 15.66 -8.00
C LYS A 101 34.57 14.58 -7.10
N LEU A 102 33.79 13.65 -7.69
CA LEU A 102 33.26 12.49 -6.98
C LEU A 102 34.34 11.52 -6.46
N SER A 103 35.52 11.51 -7.09
CA SER A 103 36.66 10.70 -6.65
C SER A 103 37.26 11.16 -5.31
N GLU A 104 36.96 12.38 -4.88
CA GLU A 104 37.39 12.94 -3.60
C GLU A 104 36.43 12.58 -2.45
N LEU A 105 35.32 11.92 -2.77
CA LEU A 105 34.28 11.56 -1.79
C LEU A 105 34.84 10.57 -0.78
N CYS A 106 34.67 10.89 0.48
CA CYS A 106 35.00 10.01 1.60
C CYS A 106 33.77 9.70 2.44
N ARG A 107 33.96 8.84 3.43
CA ARG A 107 32.85 8.44 4.33
C ARG A 107 32.35 9.61 5.18
N GLU A 108 33.27 10.44 5.64
CA GLU A 108 33.03 11.61 6.46
C GLU A 108 32.11 12.61 5.77
N ASP A 109 32.17 12.70 4.45
CA ASP A 109 31.26 13.56 3.67
C ASP A 109 29.79 13.08 3.77
N LEU A 110 29.57 11.75 3.85
CA LEU A 110 28.22 11.22 4.06
C LEU A 110 27.70 11.45 5.47
N GLU A 111 28.55 11.30 6.46
CA GLU A 111 28.23 11.57 7.86
C GLU A 111 27.96 13.06 8.06
N GLY A 112 28.83 13.93 7.51
CA GLY A 112 28.63 15.38 7.50
C GLY A 112 27.37 15.83 6.75
N PHE A 113 27.00 15.15 5.67
CA PHE A 113 25.73 15.44 5.00
C PHE A 113 24.51 15.13 5.88
N VAL A 114 24.56 14.05 6.65
CA VAL A 114 23.48 13.71 7.60
C VAL A 114 23.36 14.80 8.68
N GLU A 115 24.47 15.25 9.25
CA GLU A 115 24.52 16.33 10.23
C GLU A 115 24.01 17.64 9.64
N HIS A 116 24.52 18.03 8.47
CA HIS A 116 24.08 19.23 7.74
C HIS A 116 22.56 19.26 7.50
N GLU A 117 21.97 18.14 7.10
CA GLU A 117 20.52 18.06 6.88
C GLU A 117 19.71 18.14 8.18
N GLN A 118 20.27 17.66 9.29
CA GLN A 118 19.67 17.82 10.62
C GLN A 118 19.75 19.27 11.09
N ASP A 119 20.90 19.93 10.94
CA ASP A 119 21.11 21.33 11.29
C ASP A 119 20.21 22.27 10.50
N ARG A 120 19.86 21.90 9.27
CA ARG A 120 18.82 22.58 8.47
C ARG A 120 17.40 22.39 9.01
N GLY A 121 17.21 21.69 10.11
CA GLY A 121 15.91 21.44 10.75
C GLY A 121 15.07 20.33 10.10
N LEU A 122 15.65 19.46 9.26
CA LEU A 122 14.90 18.35 8.69
C LEU A 122 14.57 17.30 9.75
N LYS A 123 13.36 16.74 9.66
CA LYS A 123 12.99 15.58 10.48
C LYS A 123 13.88 14.40 10.13
N ILE A 124 14.30 13.66 11.15
CA ILE A 124 15.18 12.48 10.99
C ILE A 124 14.70 11.47 9.96
N SER A 125 13.37 11.29 9.80
CA SER A 125 12.78 10.46 8.76
C SER A 125 13.04 11.00 7.34
N SER A 126 13.08 12.33 7.16
CA SER A 126 13.39 12.97 5.88
C SER A 126 14.87 12.82 5.53
N VAL A 127 15.75 12.97 6.53
CA VAL A 127 17.20 12.72 6.40
C VAL A 127 17.45 11.27 5.99
N TYR A 128 16.82 10.32 6.67
CA TYR A 128 16.88 8.89 6.32
C TYR A 128 16.46 8.61 4.87
N HIS A 129 15.36 9.20 4.42
CA HIS A 129 14.89 9.04 3.04
C HIS A 129 15.84 9.68 2.01
N ARG A 130 16.44 10.84 2.33
CA ARG A 130 17.45 11.45 1.47
C ARG A 130 18.69 10.59 1.34
N LEU A 131 19.23 10.13 2.46
CA LEU A 131 20.37 9.22 2.46
C LEU A 131 20.05 7.93 1.68
N GLY A 132 18.82 7.40 1.83
CA GLY A 132 18.33 6.25 1.07
C GLY A 132 18.23 6.48 -0.44
N SER A 133 18.22 7.74 -0.92
CA SER A 133 18.31 8.09 -2.34
C SER A 133 19.74 8.36 -2.78
N VAL A 134 20.61 8.86 -1.90
CA VAL A 134 22.02 9.19 -2.17
C VAL A 134 22.89 7.92 -2.21
N GLN A 135 22.73 7.00 -1.27
CA GLN A 135 23.53 5.77 -1.22
C GLN A 135 23.49 4.92 -2.51
N PRO A 136 22.31 4.70 -3.17
CA PRO A 136 22.27 4.00 -4.45
C PRO A 136 23.00 4.74 -5.58
N PHE A 137 23.00 6.09 -5.56
CA PHE A 137 23.79 6.88 -6.51
C PHE A 137 25.30 6.70 -6.29
N ILE A 138 25.76 6.73 -5.04
CA ILE A 138 27.16 6.46 -4.71
C ILE A 138 27.56 5.05 -5.12
N ARG A 139 26.70 4.06 -4.86
CA ARG A 139 26.93 2.68 -5.30
C ARG A 139 27.04 2.57 -6.81
N TYR A 140 26.24 3.33 -7.55
CA TYR A 140 26.37 3.44 -8.99
C TYR A 140 27.74 4.01 -9.38
N GLY A 141 28.21 5.08 -8.71
CA GLY A 141 29.53 5.67 -8.93
C GLY A 141 30.68 4.71 -8.60
N ILE A 142 30.56 3.92 -7.53
CA ILE A 142 31.53 2.85 -7.19
C ILE A 142 31.60 1.80 -8.30
N ASN A 143 30.44 1.33 -8.79
CA ASN A 143 30.39 0.35 -9.87
C ASN A 143 30.97 0.87 -11.21
N GLN A 144 31.05 2.19 -11.37
CA GLN A 144 31.69 2.84 -12.52
C GLN A 144 33.18 3.17 -12.27
N GLY A 145 33.73 2.80 -11.12
CA GLY A 145 35.12 3.13 -10.74
C GLY A 145 35.38 4.62 -10.46
N LEU A 146 34.35 5.41 -10.24
CA LEU A 146 34.43 6.86 -10.00
C LEU A 146 34.55 7.24 -8.52
N ILE A 147 34.13 6.34 -7.64
CA ILE A 147 34.10 6.53 -6.17
C ILE A 147 34.74 5.31 -5.53
N ALA A 148 35.52 5.51 -4.49
CA ALA A 148 36.18 4.43 -3.76
C ALA A 148 35.14 3.56 -2.99
N GLU A 149 35.36 2.25 -2.95
CA GLU A 149 34.45 1.29 -2.30
C GLU A 149 34.32 1.53 -0.78
N GLU A 150 35.37 2.06 -0.15
CA GLU A 150 35.47 2.34 1.26
C GLU A 150 34.37 3.26 1.76
N VAL A 151 33.86 4.15 0.91
CA VAL A 151 32.80 5.12 1.22
C VAL A 151 31.52 4.43 1.75
N LEU A 152 31.17 3.27 1.19
CA LEU A 152 29.97 2.49 1.60
C LEU A 152 30.30 1.17 2.31
N LYS A 153 31.56 0.91 2.67
CA LYS A 153 32.01 -0.35 3.32
C LYS A 153 31.28 -0.60 4.64
N ARG A 154 30.99 0.45 5.39
CA ARG A 154 30.20 0.37 6.62
C ARG A 154 28.87 1.14 6.45
N PRO A 155 27.71 0.55 6.81
CA PRO A 155 26.43 1.23 6.67
C PRO A 155 26.31 2.41 7.65
N ILE A 156 25.80 3.54 7.18
CA ILE A 156 25.40 4.65 8.06
C ILE A 156 24.01 4.31 8.61
N ARG A 157 23.94 4.07 9.92
CA ARG A 157 22.69 3.68 10.59
C ARG A 157 22.02 4.90 11.21
N ILE A 158 20.87 5.28 10.69
CA ILE A 158 20.00 6.30 11.27
C ILE A 158 18.85 5.59 11.98
N LYS A 159 18.72 5.79 13.29
CA LYS A 159 17.59 5.28 14.07
C LYS A 159 16.36 6.16 13.81
N VAL A 160 15.42 5.69 13.03
CA VAL A 160 14.15 6.40 12.76
C VAL A 160 13.08 5.85 13.72
N PRO A 161 12.39 6.70 14.50
CA PRO A 161 11.29 6.26 15.33
C PRO A 161 10.20 5.58 14.50
N GLN A 162 9.84 4.36 14.87
CA GLN A 162 8.73 3.64 14.26
C GLN A 162 7.42 4.21 14.80
N ARG A 163 6.74 5.03 13.99
CA ARG A 163 5.41 5.53 14.33
C ARG A 163 4.38 4.46 14.04
N LEU A 164 3.44 4.28 14.96
CA LEU A 164 2.26 3.46 14.71
C LEU A 164 1.41 4.07 13.59
N PRO A 165 0.76 3.25 12.75
CA PRO A 165 -0.21 3.72 11.79
C PRO A 165 -1.32 4.50 12.51
N ARG A 166 -1.71 5.64 11.97
CA ARG A 166 -2.74 6.47 12.57
C ARG A 166 -4.08 6.17 11.91
N ALA A 167 -4.85 5.29 12.52
CA ALA A 167 -6.27 5.09 12.18
C ALA A 167 -7.12 6.26 12.71
N MET A 168 -8.28 6.48 12.12
CA MET A 168 -9.28 7.39 12.67
C MET A 168 -10.07 6.65 13.76
N GLU A 169 -10.43 7.38 14.81
CA GLU A 169 -11.33 6.85 15.85
C GLU A 169 -12.73 6.57 15.27
N PRO A 170 -13.44 5.52 15.74
CA PRO A 170 -14.76 5.18 15.23
C PRO A 170 -15.78 6.34 15.26
N TYR A 171 -15.70 7.17 16.28
CA TYR A 171 -16.53 8.37 16.40
C TYR A 171 -16.18 9.41 15.33
N ASP A 172 -14.89 9.64 15.09
CA ASP A 172 -14.44 10.59 14.07
C ASP A 172 -14.82 10.15 12.65
N VAL A 173 -14.84 8.83 12.39
CA VAL A 173 -15.37 8.27 11.13
C VAL A 173 -16.83 8.62 10.96
N LYS A 174 -17.66 8.45 12.01
CA LYS A 174 -19.08 8.81 11.97
C LYS A 174 -19.28 10.30 11.71
N CYS A 175 -18.53 11.17 12.40
CA CYS A 175 -18.56 12.61 12.18
C CYS A 175 -18.15 12.99 10.75
N LEU A 176 -17.11 12.37 10.21
CA LEU A 176 -16.69 12.59 8.83
C LEU A 176 -17.79 12.20 7.84
N LEU A 177 -18.36 11.00 7.98
CA LEU A 177 -19.39 10.49 7.07
C LEU A 177 -20.68 11.31 7.11
N ALA A 178 -21.03 11.89 8.26
CA ALA A 178 -22.21 12.72 8.44
C ALA A 178 -22.16 14.05 7.67
N VAL A 179 -20.96 14.60 7.45
CA VAL A 179 -20.76 15.91 6.78
C VAL A 179 -20.34 15.78 5.31
N LEU A 180 -20.35 14.57 4.75
CA LEU A 180 -19.95 14.38 3.36
C LEU A 180 -21.00 14.94 2.39
N ASP A 181 -20.82 16.19 2.05
CA ASP A 181 -21.62 16.86 1.04
C ASP A 181 -21.11 16.52 -0.37
N GLY A 182 -22.04 16.29 -1.27
CA GLY A 182 -21.76 15.99 -2.67
C GLY A 182 -21.37 14.56 -2.94
N VAL A 183 -22.09 13.96 -3.87
CA VAL A 183 -22.06 12.55 -4.29
C VAL A 183 -20.64 12.06 -4.60
N ARG A 184 -19.83 12.89 -5.30
CA ARG A 184 -18.45 12.52 -5.65
C ARG A 184 -17.55 12.38 -4.42
N ASN A 185 -17.62 13.31 -3.46
CA ASN A 185 -16.77 13.27 -2.27
C ASN A 185 -17.15 12.09 -1.38
N ARG A 186 -18.45 11.84 -1.26
CA ARG A 186 -18.98 10.68 -0.52
C ARG A 186 -18.49 9.37 -1.12
N ALA A 187 -18.65 9.19 -2.44
CA ALA A 187 -18.14 8.00 -3.14
C ALA A 187 -16.62 7.83 -2.96
N MET A 188 -15.83 8.87 -3.16
CA MET A 188 -14.37 8.81 -3.04
C MET A 188 -13.91 8.41 -1.63
N ILE A 189 -14.50 8.99 -0.60
CA ILE A 189 -14.11 8.73 0.79
C ILE A 189 -14.58 7.34 1.23
N LEU A 190 -15.82 6.94 0.89
CA LEU A 190 -16.33 5.61 1.22
C LEU A 190 -15.52 4.51 0.53
N VAL A 191 -15.19 4.66 -0.75
CA VAL A 191 -14.34 3.68 -1.45
C VAL A 191 -12.99 3.54 -0.75
N LEU A 192 -12.31 4.63 -0.40
CA LEU A 192 -11.03 4.56 0.31
C LEU A 192 -11.17 3.90 1.68
N LEU A 193 -12.23 4.21 2.42
CA LEU A 193 -12.49 3.71 3.77
C LEU A 193 -12.89 2.23 3.77
N ARG A 194 -13.61 1.75 2.73
CA ARG A 194 -14.16 0.40 2.66
C ARG A 194 -13.34 -0.60 1.85
N THR A 195 -12.39 -0.12 1.05
CA THR A 195 -11.51 -0.98 0.23
C THR A 195 -10.06 -0.97 0.71
N GLY A 196 -9.67 0.03 1.46
CA GLY A 196 -8.29 0.24 1.87
C GLY A 196 -7.32 0.46 0.70
N MET A 197 -7.81 0.77 -0.54
CA MET A 197 -6.90 1.08 -1.66
C MET A 197 -6.05 2.32 -1.36
N ARG A 198 -4.87 2.39 -2.00
CA ARG A 198 -4.07 3.61 -1.93
C ARG A 198 -4.76 4.72 -2.73
N ILE A 199 -4.63 5.95 -2.27
CA ILE A 199 -5.20 7.09 -2.98
C ILE A 199 -4.72 7.17 -4.44
N GLY A 200 -3.46 6.87 -4.72
CA GLY A 200 -2.94 6.82 -6.08
C GLY A 200 -3.63 5.77 -6.94
N GLU A 201 -3.90 4.58 -6.39
CA GLU A 201 -4.65 3.51 -7.07
C GLU A 201 -6.07 3.98 -7.41
N LEU A 202 -6.77 4.62 -6.45
CA LEU A 202 -8.11 5.16 -6.71
C LEU A 202 -8.11 6.26 -7.78
N LEU A 203 -7.10 7.14 -7.78
CA LEU A 203 -7.00 8.21 -8.77
C LEU A 203 -6.62 7.71 -10.16
N ASP A 204 -6.06 6.52 -10.27
CA ASP A 204 -5.71 5.84 -11.51
C ASP A 204 -6.85 4.92 -12.03
N THR A 205 -7.85 4.62 -11.19
CA THR A 205 -8.99 3.77 -11.53
C THR A 205 -9.80 4.38 -12.69
N ARG A 206 -10.07 3.57 -13.69
CA ARG A 206 -10.93 3.90 -14.83
C ARG A 206 -12.33 3.33 -14.65
N LEU A 207 -13.28 3.76 -15.47
CA LEU A 207 -14.63 3.21 -15.43
C LEU A 207 -14.66 1.72 -15.77
N SER A 208 -13.85 1.30 -16.73
CA SER A 208 -13.70 -0.10 -17.13
C SER A 208 -13.24 -1.02 -16.00
N ASP A 209 -12.66 -0.46 -14.94
CA ASP A 209 -12.11 -1.22 -13.83
C ASP A 209 -13.14 -1.44 -12.71
N VAL A 210 -14.32 -0.81 -12.81
CA VAL A 210 -15.37 -0.81 -11.79
C VAL A 210 -16.48 -1.78 -12.18
N HIS A 211 -16.63 -2.85 -11.41
CA HIS A 211 -17.63 -3.89 -11.59
C HIS A 211 -18.59 -3.89 -10.40
N LEU A 212 -19.64 -3.04 -10.46
CA LEU A 212 -20.56 -2.86 -9.33
C LEU A 212 -21.42 -4.11 -9.09
N GLU A 213 -21.80 -4.84 -10.12
CA GLU A 213 -22.55 -6.10 -10.01
C GLU A 213 -21.78 -7.14 -9.21
N ASP A 214 -20.47 -7.24 -9.44
CA ASP A 214 -19.55 -8.13 -8.72
C ASP A 214 -19.06 -7.53 -7.40
N LYS A 215 -19.42 -6.29 -7.07
CA LYS A 215 -18.90 -5.52 -5.92
C LYS A 215 -17.38 -5.48 -5.87
N LYS A 216 -16.72 -5.25 -7.01
CA LYS A 216 -15.27 -5.27 -7.17
C LYS A 216 -14.77 -4.07 -7.97
N ILE A 217 -13.54 -3.66 -7.62
CA ILE A 217 -12.73 -2.74 -8.43
C ILE A 217 -11.41 -3.45 -8.74
N LEU A 218 -11.02 -3.46 -10.02
CA LEU A 218 -9.77 -4.06 -10.48
C LEU A 218 -8.64 -3.03 -10.40
N ILE A 219 -7.52 -3.41 -9.83
CA ILE A 219 -6.29 -2.62 -9.80
C ILE A 219 -5.26 -3.37 -10.63
N PHE A 220 -4.98 -2.91 -11.84
CA PHE A 220 -4.05 -3.58 -12.76
C PHE A 220 -2.59 -3.37 -12.36
N GLU A 221 -2.22 -2.17 -11.94
CA GLU A 221 -0.88 -1.87 -11.41
C GLU A 221 -0.94 -1.26 -10.03
N GLY A 222 -0.57 -2.04 -9.01
CA GLY A 222 -0.44 -1.51 -7.66
C GLY A 222 0.61 -0.39 -7.59
N GLU A 223 0.31 0.70 -6.87
CA GLU A 223 1.13 1.92 -6.83
C GLU A 223 2.60 1.69 -6.41
N LYS A 224 2.88 0.69 -5.57
CA LYS A 224 4.24 0.40 -5.09
C LYS A 224 4.86 -0.87 -5.66
N ASN A 225 4.08 -1.94 -5.78
CA ASN A 225 4.59 -3.28 -6.09
C ASN A 225 4.28 -3.74 -7.53
N ARG A 226 3.56 -2.92 -8.31
CA ARG A 226 3.11 -3.23 -9.69
C ARG A 226 2.34 -4.55 -9.82
N ARG A 227 1.80 -5.07 -8.73
CA ARG A 227 0.96 -6.27 -8.74
C ARG A 227 -0.50 -5.85 -8.80
N GLY A 228 -1.21 -6.37 -9.79
CA GLY A 228 -2.65 -6.23 -9.90
C GLY A 228 -3.37 -6.98 -8.78
N ARG A 229 -4.55 -6.51 -8.41
CA ARG A 229 -5.47 -7.19 -7.49
C ARG A 229 -6.89 -6.68 -7.69
N ALA A 230 -7.87 -7.48 -7.34
CA ALA A 230 -9.23 -7.02 -7.13
C ALA A 230 -9.41 -6.55 -5.67
N VAL A 231 -10.18 -5.50 -5.47
CA VAL A 231 -10.64 -5.07 -4.13
C VAL A 231 -12.16 -5.20 -4.07
N CYS A 232 -12.67 -5.74 -2.96
CA CYS A 232 -14.09 -5.84 -2.71
C CYS A 232 -14.64 -4.48 -2.23
N VAL A 233 -15.86 -4.17 -2.67
CA VAL A 233 -16.56 -2.92 -2.33
C VAL A 233 -17.79 -3.27 -1.48
N SER A 234 -17.91 -2.63 -0.31
CA SER A 234 -19.08 -2.82 0.57
C SER A 234 -20.36 -2.23 -0.03
N ALA A 235 -21.51 -2.63 0.49
CA ALA A 235 -22.82 -2.18 -0.01
C ALA A 235 -22.96 -0.65 0.03
N ASP A 236 -22.58 0.01 1.15
CA ASP A 236 -22.62 1.46 1.31
C ASP A 236 -21.71 2.21 0.32
N ALA A 237 -20.55 1.64 0.01
CA ALA A 237 -19.65 2.20 -0.99
C ALA A 237 -20.14 1.94 -2.43
N CYS A 238 -20.77 0.79 -2.72
CA CYS A 238 -21.42 0.53 -4.00
C CYS A 238 -22.56 1.51 -4.28
N GLU A 239 -23.42 1.75 -3.30
CA GLU A 239 -24.52 2.71 -3.39
C GLU A 239 -23.99 4.13 -3.67
N ALA A 240 -22.98 4.56 -2.94
CA ALA A 240 -22.36 5.87 -3.16
C ALA A 240 -21.67 5.97 -4.52
N LEU A 241 -21.07 4.88 -5.01
CA LEU A 241 -20.48 4.82 -6.36
C LEU A 241 -21.55 4.87 -7.44
N ALA A 242 -22.65 4.12 -7.30
CA ALA A 242 -23.76 4.15 -8.26
C ALA A 242 -24.33 5.57 -8.39
N ALA A 243 -24.62 6.24 -7.27
CA ALA A 243 -25.07 7.62 -7.29
C ALA A 243 -24.07 8.57 -7.95
N TRP A 244 -22.76 8.35 -7.77
CA TRP A 244 -21.73 9.14 -8.45
C TRP A 244 -21.69 8.83 -9.96
N LEU A 245 -21.82 7.57 -10.37
CA LEU A 245 -21.81 7.17 -11.76
C LEU A 245 -22.98 7.76 -12.56
N GLU A 246 -24.15 7.93 -11.94
CA GLU A 246 -25.31 8.59 -12.54
C GLU A 246 -25.07 10.09 -12.78
N MET A 247 -24.37 10.78 -11.86
CA MET A 247 -24.17 12.23 -11.92
C MET A 247 -22.89 12.66 -12.66
N ARG A 248 -21.96 11.76 -12.89
CA ARG A 248 -20.69 12.08 -13.51
C ARG A 248 -20.83 12.25 -15.03
N THR A 249 -19.91 13.01 -15.63
CA THR A 249 -19.84 13.18 -17.09
C THR A 249 -19.39 11.87 -17.75
N PRO A 250 -20.21 11.24 -18.61
CA PRO A 250 -19.95 9.89 -19.12
C PRO A 250 -18.69 9.75 -19.99
N GLN A 251 -18.32 10.81 -20.71
CA GLN A 251 -17.20 10.83 -21.67
C GLN A 251 -15.81 10.73 -21.07
N TYR A 252 -15.69 10.82 -19.75
CA TYR A 252 -14.38 10.78 -19.10
C TYR A 252 -14.04 9.37 -18.60
N ASP A 253 -12.83 8.89 -18.89
CA ASP A 253 -12.40 7.53 -18.57
C ASP A 253 -12.13 7.31 -17.07
N TYR A 254 -11.55 8.32 -16.37
CA TYR A 254 -11.23 8.15 -14.96
C TYR A 254 -12.46 8.13 -14.08
N LEU A 255 -12.52 7.21 -13.12
CA LEU A 255 -13.61 7.15 -12.14
C LEU A 255 -13.75 8.49 -11.40
N PHE A 256 -12.65 9.05 -10.92
CA PHE A 256 -12.57 10.37 -10.33
C PHE A 256 -11.64 11.26 -11.14
N TYR A 257 -12.19 12.25 -11.78
CA TYR A 257 -11.45 13.15 -12.68
C TYR A 257 -11.33 14.57 -12.15
N GLY A 258 -10.33 15.28 -12.66
CA GLY A 258 -10.07 16.67 -12.45
C GLY A 258 -10.60 17.56 -13.61
N TRP A 259 -9.93 18.66 -13.85
CA TRP A 259 -10.26 19.59 -14.92
C TRP A 259 -10.18 18.91 -16.30
N ARG A 260 -11.21 19.11 -17.12
CA ARG A 260 -11.33 18.55 -18.49
C ARG A 260 -11.19 17.02 -18.56
N GLY A 261 -11.68 16.30 -17.55
CA GLY A 261 -11.63 14.84 -17.54
C GLY A 261 -10.26 14.21 -17.29
N ARG A 262 -9.22 15.03 -17.05
CA ARG A 262 -7.88 14.51 -16.74
C ARG A 262 -7.89 13.80 -15.38
N ARG A 263 -6.94 12.91 -15.19
CA ARG A 263 -6.67 12.30 -13.88
C ARG A 263 -6.68 13.34 -12.76
N MET A 264 -7.43 13.11 -11.70
CA MET A 264 -7.41 13.99 -10.53
C MET A 264 -6.03 13.95 -9.86
N SER A 265 -5.49 15.13 -9.51
CA SER A 265 -4.22 15.19 -8.79
C SER A 265 -4.40 14.81 -7.32
N TYR A 266 -3.34 14.22 -6.72
CA TYR A 266 -3.29 13.94 -5.28
C TYR A 266 -3.59 15.19 -4.44
N ASN A 267 -3.06 16.34 -4.84
CA ASN A 267 -3.28 17.58 -4.11
C ASN A 267 -4.76 18.01 -4.13
N ASN A 268 -5.44 17.82 -5.26
CA ASN A 268 -6.89 18.11 -5.36
C ASN A 268 -7.69 17.19 -4.42
N ALA A 269 -7.43 15.87 -4.41
CA ALA A 269 -8.06 14.95 -3.49
C ALA A 269 -7.78 15.32 -2.02
N ARG A 270 -6.52 15.67 -1.71
CA ARG A 270 -6.11 16.10 -0.36
C ARG A 270 -6.81 17.37 0.11
N VAL A 271 -6.92 18.38 -0.77
CA VAL A 271 -7.63 19.63 -0.43
C VAL A 271 -9.11 19.36 -0.13
N ARG A 272 -9.76 18.52 -0.95
CA ARG A 272 -11.16 18.11 -0.72
C ARG A 272 -11.33 17.40 0.61
N PHE A 273 -10.47 16.41 0.89
CA PHE A 273 -10.51 15.68 2.16
C PHE A 273 -10.30 16.62 3.36
N LYS A 274 -9.36 17.57 3.26
CA LYS A 274 -9.18 18.59 4.30
C LYS A 274 -10.43 19.44 4.54
N ARG A 275 -11.17 19.81 3.49
CA ARG A 275 -12.44 20.52 3.63
C ARG A 275 -13.47 19.68 4.39
N CYS A 276 -13.61 18.39 4.05
CA CYS A 276 -14.50 17.48 4.79
C CYS A 276 -14.10 17.37 6.27
N LEU A 277 -12.78 17.27 6.57
CA LEU A 277 -12.31 17.26 7.96
C LEU A 277 -12.62 18.57 8.70
N ASN A 278 -12.52 19.72 8.03
CA ASN A 278 -12.87 21.01 8.62
C ASN A 278 -14.36 21.07 8.93
N SER A 279 -15.24 20.66 7.99
CA SER A 279 -16.69 20.60 8.20
C SER A 279 -17.08 19.65 9.33
N ALA A 280 -16.32 18.55 9.52
CA ALA A 280 -16.50 17.60 10.61
C ALA A 280 -15.92 18.06 11.97
N GLY A 281 -15.28 19.24 12.05
CA GLY A 281 -14.57 19.68 13.26
C GLY A 281 -13.27 18.94 13.56
N LEU A 282 -12.78 18.12 12.61
CA LEU A 282 -11.64 17.21 12.81
C LEU A 282 -10.30 17.78 12.29
N ALA A 283 -10.24 19.04 11.89
CA ALA A 283 -9.04 19.66 11.33
C ALA A 283 -7.81 19.55 12.25
N HIS A 284 -8.03 19.72 13.56
CA HIS A 284 -6.99 19.68 14.59
C HIS A 284 -6.36 18.30 14.76
N LYS A 285 -7.07 17.24 14.37
CA LYS A 285 -6.59 15.85 14.48
C LYS A 285 -5.53 15.49 13.44
N GLY A 286 -5.33 16.29 12.38
CA GLY A 286 -4.28 16.11 11.38
C GLY A 286 -4.38 14.80 10.58
N TYR A 287 -5.57 14.28 10.36
CA TYR A 287 -5.81 13.12 9.51
C TYR A 287 -5.43 13.37 8.05
N SER A 288 -4.95 12.34 7.38
CA SER A 288 -4.60 12.35 5.96
C SER A 288 -5.42 11.29 5.22
N LEU A 289 -5.46 11.35 3.88
CA LEU A 289 -6.10 10.32 3.06
C LEU A 289 -5.56 8.90 3.36
N HIS A 290 -4.31 8.81 3.80
CA HIS A 290 -3.71 7.52 4.16
C HIS A 290 -4.26 6.96 5.48
N CYS A 291 -4.79 7.83 6.35
CA CYS A 291 -5.46 7.39 7.58
C CYS A 291 -6.71 6.57 7.28
N LEU A 292 -7.45 6.83 6.17
CA LEU A 292 -8.60 6.03 5.76
C LEU A 292 -8.22 4.56 5.53
N ARG A 293 -7.09 4.32 4.87
CA ARG A 293 -6.56 2.97 4.69
C ARG A 293 -6.09 2.35 6.01
N HIS A 294 -5.51 3.13 6.91
CA HIS A 294 -5.16 2.65 8.25
C HIS A 294 -6.41 2.27 9.04
N THR A 295 -7.46 3.09 8.95
CA THR A 295 -8.76 2.81 9.58
C THR A 295 -9.36 1.51 9.05
N PHE A 296 -9.43 1.32 7.74
CA PHE A 296 -9.88 0.08 7.13
C PHE A 296 -9.14 -1.15 7.69
N ALA A 297 -7.81 -1.11 7.72
CA ALA A 297 -7.01 -2.22 8.22
C ALA A 297 -7.28 -2.50 9.70
N THR A 298 -7.36 -1.44 10.51
CA THR A 298 -7.60 -1.57 11.96
C THR A 298 -9.00 -2.06 12.26
N GLU A 299 -10.02 -1.56 11.54
CA GLU A 299 -11.41 -2.01 11.69
C GLU A 299 -11.59 -3.49 11.34
N LEU A 300 -10.96 -3.97 10.25
CA LEU A 300 -11.01 -5.38 9.88
C LEU A 300 -10.35 -6.29 10.91
N LEU A 301 -9.18 -5.90 11.44
CA LEU A 301 -8.50 -6.65 12.50
C LEU A 301 -9.33 -6.66 13.80
N ASN A 302 -9.93 -5.53 14.18
CA ASN A 302 -10.81 -5.44 15.34
C ASN A 302 -12.10 -6.26 15.17
N ALA A 303 -12.55 -6.44 13.92
CA ALA A 303 -13.67 -7.31 13.57
C ALA A 303 -13.28 -8.81 13.52
N GLY A 304 -12.02 -9.15 13.84
CA GLY A 304 -11.54 -10.53 13.92
C GLY A 304 -11.00 -11.11 12.61
N MET A 305 -10.81 -10.29 11.57
CA MET A 305 -10.19 -10.79 10.32
C MET A 305 -8.72 -11.15 10.54
N HIS A 306 -8.29 -12.31 10.04
CA HIS A 306 -6.91 -12.75 10.14
C HIS A 306 -5.95 -11.78 9.45
N LEU A 307 -4.77 -11.60 10.06
CA LEU A 307 -3.75 -10.64 9.61
C LEU A 307 -3.31 -10.88 8.17
N GLU A 308 -3.19 -12.14 7.76
CA GLU A 308 -2.81 -12.57 6.41
C GLU A 308 -3.86 -12.14 5.37
N CYS A 309 -5.14 -12.26 5.71
CA CYS A 309 -6.23 -11.80 4.83
C CYS A 309 -6.19 -10.27 4.67
N VAL A 310 -5.99 -9.53 5.77
CA VAL A 310 -5.84 -8.06 5.71
C VAL A 310 -4.62 -7.67 4.88
N GLN A 311 -3.50 -8.41 5.01
CA GLN A 311 -2.30 -8.21 4.19
C GLN A 311 -2.59 -8.35 2.69
N GLN A 312 -3.30 -9.41 2.31
CA GLN A 312 -3.67 -9.67 0.91
C GLN A 312 -4.60 -8.58 0.36
N LEU A 313 -5.65 -8.20 1.12
CA LEU A 313 -6.57 -7.12 0.74
C LEU A 313 -5.85 -5.80 0.53
N LEU A 314 -4.91 -5.48 1.41
CA LEU A 314 -4.09 -4.27 1.30
C LEU A 314 -3.06 -4.35 0.17
N GLY A 315 -2.70 -5.54 -0.31
CA GLY A 315 -1.62 -5.75 -1.27
C GLY A 315 -0.27 -5.32 -0.71
N HIS A 316 0.02 -5.71 0.54
CA HIS A 316 1.34 -5.54 1.14
C HIS A 316 2.26 -6.67 0.71
N SER A 317 3.40 -6.31 0.11
CA SER A 317 4.44 -7.29 -0.29
C SER A 317 5.25 -7.81 0.90
N ASN A 318 5.22 -7.11 2.05
CA ASN A 318 5.93 -7.46 3.26
C ASN A 318 4.95 -7.51 4.45
N LEU A 319 4.95 -8.62 5.18
CA LEU A 319 4.15 -8.84 6.39
C LEU A 319 4.44 -7.79 7.48
N GLU A 320 5.68 -7.34 7.58
CA GLU A 320 6.10 -6.32 8.56
C GLU A 320 5.25 -5.04 8.48
N MET A 321 4.81 -4.65 7.27
CA MET A 321 3.92 -3.50 7.10
C MET A 321 2.54 -3.74 7.73
N THR A 322 2.04 -4.97 7.73
CA THR A 322 0.74 -5.34 8.30
C THR A 322 0.85 -5.60 9.81
N LEU A 323 1.97 -6.13 10.28
CA LEU A 323 2.26 -6.31 11.72
C LEU A 323 2.20 -5.00 12.52
N ARG A 324 2.42 -3.85 11.88
CA ARG A 324 2.24 -2.54 12.53
C ARG A 324 0.80 -2.30 12.99
N TYR A 325 -0.19 -2.84 12.28
CA TYR A 325 -1.60 -2.75 12.66
C TYR A 325 -1.96 -3.72 13.78
N ALA A 326 -1.36 -4.90 13.80
CA ALA A 326 -1.56 -5.87 14.86
C ALA A 326 -1.14 -5.32 16.24
N ARG A 327 -0.19 -4.39 16.28
CA ARG A 327 0.20 -3.68 17.52
C ARG A 327 -0.83 -2.67 18.01
N LEU A 328 -1.82 -2.30 17.17
CA LEU A 328 -2.90 -1.35 17.54
C LEU A 328 -4.14 -2.05 18.10
N SER A 329 -4.29 -3.37 17.90
CA SER A 329 -5.47 -4.11 18.31
C SER A 329 -5.26 -4.82 19.66
N ASP A 330 -4.98 -4.05 20.73
CA ASP A 330 -4.86 -4.62 22.09
C ASP A 330 -6.17 -5.30 22.51
N ARG A 331 -7.31 -4.71 22.20
CA ARG A 331 -8.63 -5.27 22.49
C ARG A 331 -8.87 -6.62 21.79
N SER A 332 -8.49 -6.74 20.54
CA SER A 332 -8.63 -8.02 19.79
C SER A 332 -7.71 -9.12 20.34
N ARG A 333 -6.52 -8.76 20.85
CA ARG A 333 -5.62 -9.73 21.51
C ARG A 333 -6.17 -10.21 22.85
N GLU A 334 -6.72 -9.30 23.62
CA GLU A 334 -7.35 -9.61 24.90
C GLU A 334 -8.57 -10.53 24.71
N GLU A 335 -9.46 -10.19 23.79
CA GLU A 335 -10.61 -11.03 23.44
C GLU A 335 -10.22 -12.41 22.92
N GLN A 336 -9.19 -12.50 22.07
CA GLN A 336 -8.69 -13.78 21.55
C GLN A 336 -7.98 -14.61 22.64
N TYR A 337 -7.25 -13.94 23.55
CA TYR A 337 -6.65 -14.62 24.69
C TYR A 337 -7.73 -15.28 25.57
N PHE A 338 -8.76 -14.52 25.98
CA PHE A 338 -9.83 -15.07 26.81
C PHE A 338 -10.63 -16.17 26.09
N LYS A 339 -10.86 -16.08 24.79
CA LYS A 339 -11.46 -17.15 24.00
C LYS A 339 -10.59 -18.42 24.00
N ALA A 340 -9.29 -18.26 23.76
CA ALA A 340 -8.37 -19.38 23.78
C ALA A 340 -8.27 -20.02 25.17
N MET A 341 -8.18 -19.20 26.22
CA MET A 341 -8.16 -19.69 27.60
C MET A 341 -9.44 -20.42 27.97
N ALA A 342 -10.61 -19.93 27.57
CA ALA A 342 -11.88 -20.61 27.80
C ALA A 342 -11.93 -22.02 27.18
N ILE A 343 -11.36 -22.18 25.98
CA ILE A 343 -11.25 -23.50 25.31
C ILE A 343 -10.30 -24.41 26.08
N ILE A 344 -9.11 -23.90 26.46
CA ILE A 344 -8.12 -24.68 27.22
C ILE A 344 -8.70 -25.11 28.58
N GLU A 345 -9.32 -24.21 29.32
CA GLU A 345 -9.95 -24.49 30.61
C GLU A 345 -11.11 -25.50 30.48
N GLN A 346 -11.85 -25.46 29.38
CA GLN A 346 -12.92 -26.42 29.11
C GLN A 346 -12.36 -27.83 28.80
N GLU A 347 -11.31 -27.93 27.98
CA GLU A 347 -10.62 -29.16 27.66
C GLU A 347 -9.99 -29.79 28.91
N GLU A 348 -9.38 -28.99 29.81
CA GLU A 348 -8.83 -29.49 31.09
C GLU A 348 -9.93 -29.98 32.00
N SER A 349 -11.07 -29.30 32.09
CA SER A 349 -12.20 -29.73 32.92
C SER A 349 -12.86 -31.03 32.41
N ASP A 350 -12.96 -31.18 31.09
CA ASP A 350 -13.51 -32.41 30.49
C ASP A 350 -12.52 -33.57 30.58
N GLY A 351 -11.20 -33.32 30.51
CA GLY A 351 -10.16 -34.30 30.76
C GLY A 351 -10.13 -34.81 32.21
N LEU A 352 -10.43 -33.97 33.19
CA LEU A 352 -10.55 -34.36 34.60
C LEU A 352 -11.80 -35.20 34.84
N LYS A 353 -12.95 -34.85 34.27
CA LYS A 353 -14.19 -35.64 34.36
C LYS A 353 -14.07 -37.03 33.74
N GLN A 354 -13.29 -37.19 32.67
CA GLN A 354 -13.02 -38.50 32.07
C GLN A 354 -12.10 -39.37 32.95
N ARG A 355 -11.17 -38.79 33.73
CA ARG A 355 -10.33 -39.53 34.67
C ARG A 355 -11.11 -40.01 35.90
N ASP A 356 -12.06 -39.22 36.41
CA ASP A 356 -12.91 -39.64 37.54
C ASP A 356 -13.87 -40.79 37.16
N HIS A 357 -14.24 -40.93 35.90
CA HIS A 357 -15.02 -42.08 35.40
C HIS A 357 -14.21 -43.36 35.13
N GLN A 358 -12.88 -43.30 35.18
CA GLN A 358 -11.98 -44.45 34.93
C GLN A 358 -11.30 -45.00 36.19
N LEU A 359 -11.54 -44.43 37.37
CA LEU A 359 -11.06 -45.00 38.62
C LEU A 359 -12.00 -46.14 39.03
N PRO A 360 -11.51 -47.41 39.18
CA PRO A 360 -12.31 -48.47 39.70
C PRO A 360 -12.67 -48.17 41.16
N PRO A 361 -13.86 -48.63 41.66
CA PRO A 361 -14.26 -48.40 43.03
C PRO A 361 -13.25 -49.03 43.98
N LEU A 362 -12.81 -48.25 44.98
CA LEU A 362 -11.99 -48.74 46.10
C LEU A 362 -12.82 -49.67 46.97
N SER A 363 -12.99 -50.90 46.51
CA SER A 363 -13.47 -52.01 47.35
C SER A 363 -12.49 -53.17 47.23
N GLU A 364 -12.00 -53.57 48.40
CA GLU A 364 -11.11 -54.67 48.73
C GLU A 364 -9.65 -54.31 48.99
N ALA A 365 -9.44 -53.86 50.23
CA ALA A 365 -8.15 -53.98 50.87
C ALA A 365 -7.96 -55.49 51.26
N PRO A 366 -6.86 -56.14 50.88
CA PRO A 366 -6.57 -57.47 51.40
C PRO A 366 -6.19 -57.39 52.87
N GLU A 367 -6.86 -58.22 53.70
CA GLU A 367 -6.54 -58.49 55.11
C GLU A 367 -5.06 -58.74 55.31
N LEU A 368 -4.42 -57.93 56.14
CA LEU A 368 -3.10 -58.17 56.62
C LEU A 368 -3.10 -59.39 57.55
N LEU A 369 -2.42 -60.48 57.10
CA LEU A 369 -2.05 -61.65 57.88
C LEU A 369 -1.33 -61.22 59.16
N GLN A 370 -1.84 -61.69 60.30
CA GLN A 370 -1.22 -61.59 61.61
C GLN A 370 0.04 -62.46 61.71
N PRO A 371 1.10 -62.06 62.43
CA PRO A 371 2.27 -62.85 62.61
C PRO A 371 1.99 -63.92 63.70
N HIS A 372 2.25 -65.18 63.36
CA HIS A 372 2.35 -66.24 64.35
C HIS A 372 3.69 -66.15 65.07
N SER A 373 3.60 -66.21 66.39
CA SER A 373 4.55 -66.47 67.49
C SER A 373 5.96 -66.97 67.12
#